data_4b658940932418de44927659affdd2dd
#
_entry.id   4b658940932418de44927659affdd2dd
#
_cell.length_a   1.000
_cell.length_b   1.000
_cell.length_c   1.000
_cell.angle_alpha   90.00
_cell.angle_beta   90.00
_cell.angle_gamma   90.00
#
_symmetry.space_group_name_H-M   'P 1'
#
loop_
_entity.id
_entity.type
_entity.pdbx_description
1 polymer ?
#
loop_
_entity_poly.entity_id
_entity_poly.type
_entity_poly.pdbx_seq_one_letter_code
_entity_poly.pdbx_strand_id
1 'polypeptide(L)'
;GLCLSYCQHKGNRTPTGFLQPEVNPALYKNHDNENIDLQDSVIVRKIHALDCYFEEKVKMNGFNGSVLIAYKGSPFFERYYGYKNYNTKERLTARSTFQIASTSKTFTAGAILLLLQQNMLSLEDTLQKYFPKFPYKGITVRMLLNHRSGLPNYLNFAETYWKNKKQFMTNEDMLQMLYKYKPKALNSPDTHFRYNNTNFVLLALIVEQVSGMPFCDFLHQNIFIPLGMSDSWLFDPMSSRPSATKGYKGSRWVEDAIVYTDGITGDKGIYSTVQDLYKWDQALYSGKFIRSEILGLAFTPQSFEKPGNKNY
;
A
#
# COMPACT_ATOMS: atom_id res chain seq x y z
N GLY A 1 7.12 -19.95 -0.63
CA GLY A 1 8.18 -20.57 0.19
C GLY A 1 9.34 -19.63 0.50
N LEU A 2 9.19 -18.30 0.38
CA LEU A 2 10.31 -17.33 0.52
C LEU A 2 10.06 -16.22 1.57
N CYS A 3 8.89 -16.15 2.18
CA CYS A 3 8.65 -15.26 3.34
C CYS A 3 8.97 -15.90 4.71
N LEU A 4 9.33 -17.17 4.76
CA LEU A 4 9.47 -17.95 6.01
C LEU A 4 10.78 -17.73 6.80
N SER A 5 11.78 -17.03 6.26
CA SER A 5 13.07 -16.92 6.94
C SER A 5 13.20 -15.82 7.99
N TYR A 6 12.30 -14.84 8.01
CA TYR A 6 12.39 -13.73 8.99
C TYR A 6 11.62 -14.00 10.29
N CYS A 7 10.72 -14.99 10.31
CA CYS A 7 9.86 -15.30 11.46
C CYS A 7 10.47 -16.19 12.53
N GLN A 8 11.71 -16.69 12.38
CA GLN A 8 12.27 -17.69 13.32
C GLN A 8 12.80 -17.13 14.65
N HIS A 9 12.71 -15.83 14.92
CA HIS A 9 13.32 -15.24 16.12
C HIS A 9 12.35 -14.62 17.15
N LYS A 10 11.04 -14.76 17.01
CA LYS A 10 10.11 -14.40 18.12
C LYS A 10 9.19 -15.59 18.42
N GLY A 11 9.47 -16.18 19.56
CA GLY A 11 8.82 -17.29 20.28
C GLY A 11 7.45 -17.77 19.81
N ASN A 12 7.30 -19.10 19.78
CA ASN A 12 6.10 -19.87 19.54
C ASN A 12 4.84 -19.27 20.22
N ARG A 13 4.08 -18.45 19.48
CA ARG A 13 2.66 -18.24 19.72
C ARG A 13 1.94 -18.60 18.43
N THR A 14 1.26 -19.74 18.42
CA THR A 14 0.29 -20.10 17.39
C THR A 14 -0.79 -19.04 17.36
N PRO A 15 -1.06 -18.38 16.20
CA PRO A 15 -2.16 -17.44 16.07
C PRO A 15 -3.47 -18.22 16.19
N THR A 16 -4.22 -17.99 17.24
CA THR A 16 -5.57 -18.51 17.40
C THR A 16 -6.52 -17.70 16.51
N GLY A 17 -7.13 -18.32 15.51
CA GLY A 17 -8.38 -17.86 14.97
C GLY A 17 -8.41 -17.24 13.56
N PHE A 18 -7.30 -17.16 12.82
CA PHE A 18 -7.38 -16.83 11.39
C PHE A 18 -7.70 -18.10 10.58
N LEU A 19 -8.93 -18.18 10.05
CA LEU A 19 -9.25 -19.12 8.99
C LEU A 19 -8.36 -18.77 7.78
N GLN A 20 -7.59 -19.73 7.28
CA GLN A 20 -6.86 -19.55 6.03
C GLN A 20 -7.88 -19.38 4.90
N PRO A 21 -7.96 -18.23 4.23
CA PRO A 21 -8.90 -18.09 3.12
C PRO A 21 -8.34 -18.79 1.91
N GLU A 22 -9.15 -19.71 1.35
CA GLU A 22 -8.88 -20.26 0.02
C GLU A 22 -9.01 -19.14 -1.03
N VAL A 23 -8.17 -19.18 -2.08
CA VAL A 23 -8.33 -18.31 -3.25
C VAL A 23 -9.72 -18.51 -3.82
N ASN A 24 -10.57 -17.50 -3.71
CA ASN A 24 -11.94 -17.58 -4.22
C ASN A 24 -12.08 -16.74 -5.50
N PRO A 25 -12.09 -17.37 -6.69
CA PRO A 25 -12.26 -16.66 -7.97
C PRO A 25 -13.55 -15.84 -8.06
N ALA A 26 -14.57 -16.17 -7.25
CA ALA A 26 -15.83 -15.42 -7.23
C ALA A 26 -15.69 -14.01 -6.61
N LEU A 27 -14.58 -13.69 -5.91
CA LEU A 27 -14.31 -12.36 -5.39
C LEU A 27 -14.05 -11.34 -6.52
N TYR A 28 -13.69 -11.80 -7.72
CA TYR A 28 -13.35 -10.94 -8.87
C TYR A 28 -14.51 -10.77 -9.87
N LYS A 29 -15.59 -11.53 -9.74
CA LYS A 29 -16.77 -11.33 -10.57
C LYS A 29 -17.71 -10.35 -9.88
N ASN A 30 -17.56 -9.06 -10.18
CA ASN A 30 -18.66 -8.13 -9.98
C ASN A 30 -19.81 -8.54 -10.90
N HIS A 31 -21.04 -8.53 -10.37
CA HIS A 31 -22.22 -8.90 -11.13
C HIS A 31 -22.51 -7.98 -12.33
N ASP A 32 -21.77 -6.86 -12.45
CA ASP A 32 -21.93 -5.84 -13.47
C ASP A 32 -20.76 -5.79 -14.47
N ASN A 33 -19.86 -6.80 -14.48
CA ASN A 33 -18.82 -6.86 -15.50
C ASN A 33 -19.49 -7.09 -16.85
N GLU A 34 -19.76 -6.02 -17.58
CA GLU A 34 -20.16 -6.10 -18.97
C GLU A 34 -19.01 -6.71 -19.77
N ASN A 35 -19.26 -7.81 -20.47
CA ASN A 35 -18.30 -8.34 -21.43
C ASN A 35 -18.09 -7.30 -22.52
N ILE A 36 -16.91 -6.65 -22.52
CA ILE A 36 -16.55 -5.75 -23.59
C ILE A 36 -16.24 -6.58 -24.83
N ASP A 37 -17.00 -6.34 -25.90
CA ASP A 37 -16.65 -6.89 -27.21
C ASP A 37 -15.42 -6.16 -27.75
N LEU A 38 -14.26 -6.81 -27.69
CA LEU A 38 -13.00 -6.28 -28.18
C LEU A 38 -12.97 -6.11 -29.72
N GLN A 39 -13.97 -6.64 -30.44
CA GLN A 39 -14.15 -6.47 -31.87
C GLN A 39 -15.10 -5.30 -32.20
N ASP A 40 -15.76 -4.71 -31.21
CA ASP A 40 -16.58 -3.52 -31.42
C ASP A 40 -15.73 -2.38 -31.98
N SER A 41 -16.20 -1.79 -33.07
CA SER A 41 -15.48 -0.75 -33.79
C SER A 41 -15.14 0.50 -32.93
N VAL A 42 -15.96 0.79 -31.91
CA VAL A 42 -15.70 1.89 -30.97
C VAL A 42 -14.56 1.50 -30.03
N ILE A 43 -14.56 0.28 -29.54
CA ILE A 43 -13.50 -0.24 -28.66
C ILE A 43 -12.17 -0.33 -29.42
N VAL A 44 -12.19 -0.87 -30.63
CA VAL A 44 -10.99 -0.94 -31.50
C VAL A 44 -10.39 0.45 -31.73
N ARG A 45 -11.23 1.47 -32.04
CA ARG A 45 -10.75 2.86 -32.21
C ARG A 45 -10.16 3.42 -30.91
N LYS A 46 -10.76 3.13 -29.75
CA LYS A 46 -10.22 3.56 -28.45
C LYS A 46 -8.87 2.91 -28.17
N ILE A 47 -8.73 1.61 -28.40
CA ILE A 47 -7.46 0.88 -28.25
C ILE A 47 -6.39 1.51 -29.12
N HIS A 48 -6.68 1.76 -30.39
CA HIS A 48 -5.73 2.40 -31.33
C HIS A 48 -5.32 3.81 -30.86
N ALA A 49 -6.28 4.62 -30.41
CA ALA A 49 -5.99 5.96 -29.89
C ALA A 49 -5.10 5.91 -28.62
N LEU A 50 -5.33 4.95 -27.75
CA LEU A 50 -4.50 4.71 -26.56
C LEU A 50 -3.08 4.25 -26.95
N ASP A 51 -2.95 3.33 -27.90
CA ASP A 51 -1.64 2.90 -28.41
C ASP A 51 -0.86 4.10 -28.95
N CYS A 52 -1.46 4.91 -29.82
CA CYS A 52 -0.83 6.14 -30.36
C CYS A 52 -0.42 7.11 -29.24
N TYR A 53 -1.31 7.34 -28.26
CA TYR A 53 -1.05 8.23 -27.15
C TYR A 53 0.15 7.79 -26.30
N PHE A 54 0.19 6.51 -25.90
CA PHE A 54 1.28 6.01 -25.07
C PHE A 54 2.59 5.89 -25.84
N GLU A 55 2.56 5.53 -27.12
CA GLU A 55 3.76 5.54 -27.98
C GLU A 55 4.36 6.94 -28.10
N GLU A 56 3.51 7.97 -28.24
CA GLU A 56 3.97 9.37 -28.23
C GLU A 56 4.60 9.72 -26.87
N LYS A 57 3.97 9.33 -25.73
CA LYS A 57 4.55 9.57 -24.41
C LYS A 57 5.89 8.88 -24.20
N VAL A 58 6.06 7.67 -24.73
CA VAL A 58 7.36 6.97 -24.73
C VAL A 58 8.41 7.76 -25.50
N LYS A 59 8.08 8.22 -26.71
CA LYS A 59 9.02 8.93 -27.60
C LYS A 59 9.38 10.32 -27.09
N MET A 60 8.38 11.11 -26.66
CA MET A 60 8.58 12.52 -26.29
C MET A 60 8.96 12.73 -24.83
N ASN A 61 8.36 11.97 -23.90
CA ASN A 61 8.47 12.24 -22.47
C ASN A 61 9.17 11.11 -21.72
N GLY A 62 9.67 10.07 -22.41
CA GLY A 62 10.37 8.95 -21.77
C GLY A 62 9.48 8.12 -20.84
N PHE A 63 8.17 8.01 -21.14
CA PHE A 63 7.29 7.16 -20.34
C PHE A 63 7.81 5.73 -20.29
N ASN A 64 7.92 5.18 -19.07
CA ASN A 64 8.38 3.83 -18.81
C ASN A 64 7.45 3.21 -17.75
N GLY A 65 6.66 2.24 -18.12
CA GLY A 65 5.67 1.70 -17.20
C GLY A 65 4.71 0.70 -17.83
N SER A 66 3.88 0.09 -16.98
CA SER A 66 2.78 -0.79 -17.35
C SER A 66 1.46 -0.04 -17.25
N VAL A 67 0.55 -0.29 -18.18
CA VAL A 67 -0.77 0.34 -18.24
C VAL A 67 -1.83 -0.74 -18.38
N LEU A 68 -2.85 -0.68 -17.53
CA LEU A 68 -4.08 -1.46 -17.65
C LEU A 68 -5.25 -0.49 -17.56
N ILE A 69 -6.18 -0.59 -18.51
CA ILE A 69 -7.43 0.20 -18.51
C ILE A 69 -8.60 -0.77 -18.55
N ALA A 70 -9.52 -0.57 -17.61
CA ALA A 70 -10.77 -1.33 -17.52
C ALA A 70 -11.97 -0.38 -17.60
N TYR A 71 -13.07 -0.86 -18.12
CA TYR A 71 -14.35 -0.17 -18.12
C TYR A 71 -15.40 -1.08 -17.48
N LYS A 72 -16.11 -0.58 -16.48
CA LYS A 72 -17.09 -1.35 -15.71
C LYS A 72 -16.53 -2.72 -15.25
N GLY A 73 -15.33 -2.74 -14.73
CA GLY A 73 -14.67 -3.95 -14.26
C GLY A 73 -14.11 -4.87 -15.36
N SER A 74 -14.22 -4.55 -16.64
CA SER A 74 -13.68 -5.36 -17.75
C SER A 74 -12.45 -4.72 -18.36
N PRO A 75 -11.25 -5.33 -18.25
CA PRO A 75 -10.04 -4.83 -18.91
C PRO A 75 -10.17 -4.91 -20.42
N PHE A 76 -9.79 -3.83 -21.13
CA PHE A 76 -9.79 -3.80 -22.59
C PHE A 76 -8.49 -3.30 -23.19
N PHE A 77 -7.55 -2.79 -22.36
CA PHE A 77 -6.25 -2.33 -22.78
C PHE A 77 -5.20 -2.67 -21.73
N GLU A 78 -4.13 -3.35 -22.18
CA GLU A 78 -2.99 -3.67 -21.31
C GLU A 78 -1.71 -3.61 -22.15
N ARG A 79 -0.71 -2.82 -21.70
CA ARG A 79 0.56 -2.61 -22.41
C ARG A 79 1.72 -2.40 -21.43
N TYR A 80 2.93 -2.69 -21.91
CA TYR A 80 4.18 -2.62 -21.18
C TYR A 80 5.20 -1.83 -22.01
N TYR A 81 5.48 -0.60 -21.60
CA TYR A 81 6.33 0.33 -22.33
C TYR A 81 7.68 0.50 -21.66
N GLY A 82 8.77 0.24 -22.41
CA GLY A 82 10.13 0.49 -21.97
C GLY A 82 10.80 -0.67 -21.25
N TYR A 83 11.56 -0.38 -20.22
CA TYR A 83 12.49 -1.31 -19.62
C TYR A 83 12.27 -1.47 -18.11
N LYS A 84 12.36 -2.72 -17.64
CA LYS A 84 12.47 -3.06 -16.23
C LYS A 84 13.82 -2.61 -15.66
N ASN A 85 14.85 -2.70 -16.51
CA ASN A 85 16.20 -2.24 -16.21
C ASN A 85 16.82 -1.60 -17.47
N TYR A 86 17.13 -0.31 -17.40
CA TYR A 86 17.73 0.42 -18.52
C TYR A 86 19.17 0.02 -18.82
N ASN A 87 19.92 -0.43 -17.78
CA ASN A 87 21.32 -0.83 -17.95
C ASN A 87 21.44 -2.16 -18.73
N THR A 88 20.59 -3.12 -18.40
CA THR A 88 20.58 -4.45 -19.05
C THR A 88 19.64 -4.52 -20.26
N LYS A 89 18.83 -3.47 -20.51
CA LYS A 89 17.80 -3.46 -21.56
C LYS A 89 16.73 -4.54 -21.39
N GLU A 90 16.54 -5.04 -20.15
CA GLU A 90 15.46 -5.96 -19.83
C GLU A 90 14.11 -5.27 -19.99
N ARG A 91 13.26 -5.79 -20.87
CA ARG A 91 11.94 -5.22 -21.17
C ARG A 91 10.95 -5.42 -20.04
N LEU A 92 9.99 -4.50 -19.93
CA LEU A 92 8.80 -4.69 -19.08
C LEU A 92 7.90 -5.79 -19.63
N THR A 93 7.29 -6.53 -18.71
CA THR A 93 6.34 -7.62 -18.97
C THR A 93 5.17 -7.55 -17.99
N ALA A 94 4.16 -8.41 -18.17
CA ALA A 94 3.04 -8.57 -17.24
C ALA A 94 3.48 -8.82 -15.79
N ARG A 95 4.64 -9.48 -15.60
CA ARG A 95 5.18 -9.82 -14.27
C ARG A 95 6.17 -8.79 -13.72
N SER A 96 6.34 -7.66 -14.39
CA SER A 96 7.22 -6.60 -13.91
C SER A 96 6.55 -5.85 -12.76
N THR A 97 7.12 -5.99 -11.56
CA THR A 97 6.63 -5.33 -10.36
C THR A 97 7.25 -3.95 -10.20
N PHE A 98 6.46 -3.01 -9.73
CA PHE A 98 6.87 -1.65 -9.42
C PHE A 98 6.64 -1.37 -7.95
N GLN A 99 7.52 -0.59 -7.32
CA GLN A 99 7.20 0.00 -6.03
C GLN A 99 6.03 0.97 -6.22
N ILE A 100 4.90 0.66 -5.58
CA ILE A 100 3.68 1.46 -5.74
C ILE A 100 3.60 2.65 -4.79
N ALA A 101 4.71 2.95 -4.11
CA ALA A 101 4.86 4.09 -3.21
C ALA A 101 3.66 4.22 -2.25
N SER A 102 3.06 5.40 -2.15
CA SER A 102 1.94 5.68 -1.25
C SER A 102 0.63 4.96 -1.58
N THR A 103 0.49 4.35 -2.75
CA THR A 103 -0.64 3.45 -3.03
C THR A 103 -0.64 2.26 -2.05
N SER A 104 0.52 1.88 -1.47
CA SER A 104 0.63 0.90 -0.38
C SER A 104 -0.29 1.20 0.81
N LYS A 105 -0.60 2.48 1.06
CA LYS A 105 -1.49 2.89 2.15
C LYS A 105 -2.90 2.33 2.02
N THR A 106 -3.38 2.10 0.81
CA THR A 106 -4.69 1.49 0.60
C THR A 106 -4.74 0.06 1.13
N PHE A 107 -3.64 -0.68 1.00
CA PHE A 107 -3.51 -2.04 1.54
C PHE A 107 -3.40 -2.03 3.07
N THR A 108 -2.66 -1.07 3.63
CA THR A 108 -2.60 -0.89 5.10
C THR A 108 -3.96 -0.52 5.67
N ALA A 109 -4.69 0.39 5.01
CA ALA A 109 -6.08 0.69 5.39
C ALA A 109 -6.98 -0.56 5.25
N GLY A 110 -6.85 -1.32 4.16
CA GLY A 110 -7.57 -2.58 3.97
C GLY A 110 -7.29 -3.59 5.09
N ALA A 111 -6.03 -3.71 5.54
CA ALA A 111 -5.67 -4.57 6.68
C ALA A 111 -6.39 -4.13 7.97
N ILE A 112 -6.44 -2.83 8.26
CA ILE A 112 -7.20 -2.29 9.40
C ILE A 112 -8.70 -2.57 9.26
N LEU A 113 -9.27 -2.39 8.06
CA LEU A 113 -10.68 -2.65 7.82
C LEU A 113 -11.04 -4.14 7.95
N LEU A 114 -10.15 -5.06 7.57
CA LEU A 114 -10.31 -6.49 7.82
C LEU A 114 -10.34 -6.81 9.31
N LEU A 115 -9.44 -6.23 10.10
CA LEU A 115 -9.44 -6.40 11.56
C LEU A 115 -10.67 -5.76 12.21
N LEU A 116 -11.12 -4.62 11.73
CA LEU A 116 -12.37 -3.98 12.15
C LEU A 116 -13.58 -4.88 11.86
N GLN A 117 -13.64 -5.46 10.66
CA GLN A 117 -14.69 -6.38 10.25
C GLN A 117 -14.78 -7.64 11.13
N GLN A 118 -13.65 -8.05 11.69
CA GLN A 118 -13.53 -9.19 12.61
C GLN A 118 -13.74 -8.79 14.08
N ASN A 119 -14.08 -7.53 14.37
CA ASN A 119 -14.22 -6.96 15.71
C ASN A 119 -12.95 -7.08 16.58
N MET A 120 -11.77 -7.14 15.96
CA MET A 120 -10.49 -7.23 16.65
C MET A 120 -9.96 -5.88 17.10
N LEU A 121 -10.42 -4.79 16.49
CA LEU A 121 -10.13 -3.41 16.86
C LEU A 121 -11.35 -2.51 16.64
N SER A 122 -11.29 -1.30 17.19
CA SER A 122 -12.24 -0.21 16.91
C SER A 122 -11.51 0.97 16.30
N LEU A 123 -12.19 1.72 15.41
CA LEU A 123 -11.66 2.98 14.88
C LEU A 123 -11.46 4.04 15.97
N GLU A 124 -12.16 3.94 17.08
CA GLU A 124 -12.06 4.83 18.24
C GLU A 124 -11.00 4.37 19.28
N ASP A 125 -10.36 3.23 19.05
CA ASP A 125 -9.25 2.80 19.89
C ASP A 125 -8.13 3.84 19.82
N THR A 126 -7.65 4.25 21.00
CA THR A 126 -6.52 5.19 21.08
C THR A 126 -5.18 4.46 20.93
N LEU A 127 -4.16 5.18 20.49
CA LEU A 127 -2.80 4.63 20.38
C LEU A 127 -2.27 4.07 21.68
N GLN A 128 -2.70 4.58 22.85
CA GLN A 128 -2.29 4.08 24.15
C GLN A 128 -2.78 2.64 24.42
N LYS A 129 -3.85 2.20 23.77
CA LYS A 129 -4.30 0.79 23.85
C LYS A 129 -3.24 -0.17 23.30
N TYR A 130 -2.59 0.20 22.22
CA TYR A 130 -1.59 -0.62 21.51
C TYR A 130 -0.16 -0.31 21.97
N PHE A 131 0.09 0.94 22.30
CA PHE A 131 1.39 1.49 22.69
C PHE A 131 1.24 2.30 23.98
N PRO A 132 1.21 1.64 25.18
CA PRO A 132 0.88 2.31 26.45
C PRO A 132 1.78 3.51 26.79
N LYS A 133 3.03 3.50 26.33
CA LYS A 133 4.01 4.58 26.54
C LYS A 133 4.01 5.65 25.44
N PHE A 134 3.07 5.60 24.46
CA PHE A 134 3.06 6.52 23.35
C PHE A 134 2.91 7.98 23.84
N PRO A 135 3.82 8.89 23.44
CA PRO A 135 3.92 10.20 24.09
C PRO A 135 2.82 11.20 23.68
N TYR A 136 2.09 10.95 22.58
CA TYR A 136 1.02 11.83 22.10
C TYR A 136 -0.33 11.21 22.42
N LYS A 137 -1.14 11.91 23.24
CA LYS A 137 -2.43 11.41 23.73
C LYS A 137 -3.60 11.79 22.83
N GLY A 138 -4.69 11.03 22.93
CA GLY A 138 -5.97 11.34 22.28
C GLY A 138 -5.99 11.05 20.77
N ILE A 139 -5.02 10.33 20.23
CA ILE A 139 -4.98 9.94 18.81
C ILE A 139 -5.63 8.57 18.65
N THR A 140 -6.63 8.48 17.78
CA THR A 140 -7.35 7.23 17.49
C THR A 140 -6.89 6.60 16.17
N VAL A 141 -7.25 5.33 15.95
CA VAL A 141 -7.05 4.63 14.67
C VAL A 141 -7.69 5.40 13.52
N ARG A 142 -8.91 5.94 13.73
CA ARG A 142 -9.60 6.80 12.75
C ARG A 142 -8.76 8.00 12.36
N MET A 143 -8.18 8.71 13.32
CA MET A 143 -7.35 9.90 13.05
C MET A 143 -6.06 9.57 12.29
N LEU A 144 -5.51 8.37 12.45
CA LEU A 144 -4.39 7.91 11.64
C LEU A 144 -4.81 7.69 10.19
N LEU A 145 -5.90 6.94 9.96
CA LEU A 145 -6.44 6.67 8.62
C LEU A 145 -6.77 7.96 7.86
N ASN A 146 -7.35 8.94 8.54
CA ASN A 146 -7.82 10.20 7.96
C ASN A 146 -6.76 11.30 7.90
N HIS A 147 -5.51 11.00 8.29
CA HIS A 147 -4.42 12.00 8.36
C HIS A 147 -4.73 13.22 9.26
N ARG A 148 -5.47 12.98 10.36
CA ARG A 148 -5.85 14.01 11.35
C ARG A 148 -5.15 13.84 12.70
N SER A 149 -4.12 13.00 12.78
CA SER A 149 -3.39 12.71 14.03
C SER A 149 -2.62 13.90 14.60
N GLY A 150 -2.17 14.82 13.77
CA GLY A 150 -1.26 15.92 14.15
C GLY A 150 0.17 15.48 14.49
N LEU A 151 0.53 14.21 14.28
CA LEU A 151 1.85 13.67 14.57
C LEU A 151 2.96 14.30 13.71
N PRO A 152 4.22 14.32 14.19
CA PRO A 152 5.37 14.65 13.36
C PRO A 152 5.56 13.58 12.27
N ASN A 153 5.97 14.01 11.06
CA ASN A 153 6.25 13.08 9.97
C ASN A 153 7.66 12.50 10.13
N TYR A 154 7.78 11.15 10.15
CA TYR A 154 9.07 10.50 10.38
C TYR A 154 10.13 10.86 9.34
N LEU A 155 9.74 11.14 8.10
CA LEU A 155 10.68 11.56 7.05
C LEU A 155 11.47 12.81 7.45
N ASN A 156 10.88 13.70 8.26
CA ASN A 156 11.55 14.91 8.72
C ASN A 156 12.49 14.64 9.90
N PHE A 157 12.04 13.86 10.90
CA PHE A 157 12.85 13.65 12.10
C PHE A 157 13.86 12.50 11.98
N ALA A 158 13.61 11.53 11.09
CA ALA A 158 14.56 10.44 10.84
C ALA A 158 15.91 10.95 10.34
N GLU A 159 15.91 12.02 9.52
CA GLU A 159 17.16 12.63 9.06
C GLU A 159 18.03 13.09 10.24
N THR A 160 17.43 13.62 11.28
CA THR A 160 18.11 14.12 12.46
C THR A 160 18.52 13.03 13.42
N TYR A 161 17.64 12.06 13.67
CA TYR A 161 17.80 11.12 14.80
C TYR A 161 18.36 9.76 14.39
N TRP A 162 18.15 9.28 13.15
CA TRP A 162 18.73 8.04 12.66
C TRP A 162 20.17 8.25 12.20
N LYS A 163 21.14 7.79 13.01
CA LYS A 163 22.55 8.08 12.77
C LYS A 163 23.20 7.18 11.74
N ASN A 164 22.85 5.90 11.73
CA ASN A 164 23.45 4.93 10.81
C ASN A 164 22.66 4.82 9.50
N LYS A 165 22.95 5.70 8.54
CA LYS A 165 22.30 5.71 7.23
C LYS A 165 22.62 4.49 6.34
N LYS A 166 23.53 3.60 6.77
CA LYS A 166 23.84 2.34 6.08
C LYS A 166 22.94 1.18 6.53
N GLN A 167 22.22 1.34 7.63
CA GLN A 167 21.29 0.37 8.17
C GLN A 167 19.86 0.79 7.83
N PHE A 168 19.04 -0.15 7.35
CA PHE A 168 17.62 0.10 7.16
C PHE A 168 16.93 0.33 8.49
N MET A 169 16.10 1.36 8.52
CA MET A 169 15.26 1.70 9.65
C MET A 169 13.96 0.89 9.58
N THR A 170 13.59 0.25 10.68
CA THR A 170 12.35 -0.52 10.80
C THR A 170 11.21 0.33 11.35
N ASN A 171 9.98 -0.18 11.28
CA ASN A 171 8.81 0.44 11.92
C ASN A 171 9.01 0.60 13.43
N GLU A 172 9.59 -0.41 14.08
CA GLU A 172 9.89 -0.39 15.52
C GLU A 172 10.95 0.69 15.83
N ASP A 173 11.99 0.82 15.03
CA ASP A 173 12.99 1.90 15.22
C ASP A 173 12.34 3.28 15.16
N MET A 174 11.40 3.48 14.22
CA MET A 174 10.63 4.74 14.12
C MET A 174 9.80 4.97 15.39
N LEU A 175 9.12 3.95 15.91
CA LEU A 175 8.35 4.03 17.14
C LEU A 175 9.25 4.35 18.34
N GLN A 176 10.42 3.72 18.45
CA GLN A 176 11.40 4.00 19.50
C GLN A 176 11.95 5.43 19.44
N MET A 177 12.12 5.99 18.21
CA MET A 177 12.49 7.41 18.07
C MET A 177 11.39 8.34 18.57
N LEU A 178 10.10 8.02 18.33
CA LEU A 178 8.99 8.81 18.88
C LEU A 178 8.99 8.78 20.42
N TYR A 179 9.26 7.61 21.03
CA TYR A 179 9.36 7.50 22.50
C TYR A 179 10.53 8.31 23.07
N LYS A 180 11.69 8.19 22.45
CA LYS A 180 12.94 8.76 22.97
C LYS A 180 13.01 10.27 22.77
N TYR A 181 12.71 10.74 21.56
CA TYR A 181 12.97 12.14 21.18
C TYR A 181 11.74 13.02 21.25
N LYS A 182 10.55 12.45 21.23
CA LYS A 182 9.25 13.15 21.29
C LYS A 182 9.20 14.39 20.38
N PRO A 183 9.47 14.27 19.06
CA PRO A 183 9.46 15.41 18.17
C PRO A 183 8.16 16.20 18.30
N LYS A 184 8.21 17.53 18.16
CA LYS A 184 7.03 18.39 18.35
C LYS A 184 5.89 17.98 17.40
N ALA A 185 4.68 17.80 17.95
CA ALA A 185 3.46 17.60 17.18
C ALA A 185 3.20 18.82 16.25
N LEU A 186 2.62 18.55 15.09
CA LEU A 186 2.31 19.58 14.09
C LEU A 186 1.07 20.39 14.49
N ASN A 187 0.08 19.72 15.09
CA ASN A 187 -1.17 20.29 15.61
C ASN A 187 -1.80 19.32 16.61
N SER A 188 -2.83 19.78 17.31
CA SER A 188 -3.63 18.91 18.17
C SER A 188 -4.37 17.85 17.34
N PRO A 189 -4.61 16.65 17.92
CA PRO A 189 -5.38 15.62 17.24
C PRO A 189 -6.74 16.14 16.78
N ASP A 190 -7.16 15.66 15.62
CA ASP A 190 -8.45 15.96 14.96
C ASP A 190 -8.74 17.42 14.60
N THR A 191 -7.74 18.30 14.66
CA THR A 191 -7.97 19.73 14.34
C THR A 191 -7.75 20.06 12.86
N HIS A 192 -6.80 19.37 12.18
CA HIS A 192 -6.46 19.65 10.78
C HIS A 192 -6.13 18.36 10.02
N PHE A 193 -6.52 18.32 8.75
CA PHE A 193 -5.98 17.35 7.81
C PHE A 193 -4.52 17.71 7.47
N ARG A 194 -3.61 16.76 7.70
CA ARG A 194 -2.21 16.84 7.27
C ARG A 194 -1.73 15.47 6.85
N TYR A 195 -1.52 15.28 5.56
CA TYR A 195 -0.95 14.05 5.04
C TYR A 195 0.34 13.68 5.79
N ASN A 196 0.39 12.47 6.36
CA ASN A 196 1.47 12.08 7.24
C ASN A 196 1.79 10.58 7.13
N ASN A 197 3.04 10.28 6.77
CA ASN A 197 3.51 8.91 6.61
C ASN A 197 3.60 8.16 7.93
N THR A 198 3.96 8.83 9.04
CA THR A 198 4.02 8.22 10.38
C THR A 198 2.72 7.52 10.75
N ASN A 199 1.57 8.05 10.31
CA ASN A 199 0.28 7.45 10.58
C ASN A 199 0.19 6.00 10.09
N PHE A 200 0.62 5.76 8.87
CA PHE A 200 0.49 4.45 8.23
C PHE A 200 1.57 3.45 8.69
N VAL A 201 2.70 3.94 9.16
CA VAL A 201 3.68 3.11 9.88
C VAL A 201 3.10 2.61 11.20
N LEU A 202 2.43 3.49 11.97
CA LEU A 202 1.74 3.11 13.20
C LEU A 202 0.56 2.17 12.95
N LEU A 203 -0.19 2.36 11.86
CA LEU A 203 -1.26 1.43 11.46
C LEU A 203 -0.71 0.03 11.15
N ALA A 204 0.45 -0.07 10.46
CA ALA A 204 1.11 -1.36 10.23
C ALA A 204 1.51 -2.03 11.54
N LEU A 205 2.09 -1.29 12.51
CA LEU A 205 2.41 -1.81 13.83
C LEU A 205 1.15 -2.23 14.63
N ILE A 206 0.02 -1.52 14.48
CA ILE A 206 -1.27 -1.92 15.07
C ILE A 206 -1.74 -3.24 14.46
N VAL A 207 -1.61 -3.43 13.14
CA VAL A 207 -1.92 -4.71 12.49
C VAL A 207 -1.11 -5.84 13.12
N GLU A 208 0.20 -5.64 13.33
CA GLU A 208 1.06 -6.64 13.99
C GLU A 208 0.63 -6.94 15.43
N GLN A 209 0.35 -5.90 16.22
CA GLN A 209 -0.08 -6.06 17.61
C GLN A 209 -1.41 -6.80 17.75
N VAL A 210 -2.37 -6.50 16.89
CA VAL A 210 -3.72 -7.06 16.92
C VAL A 210 -3.77 -8.47 16.37
N SER A 211 -3.08 -8.73 15.27
CA SER A 211 -3.08 -10.03 14.58
C SER A 211 -2.08 -11.02 15.18
N GLY A 212 -1.05 -10.55 15.88
CA GLY A 212 0.08 -11.37 16.33
C GLY A 212 1.00 -11.82 15.19
N MET A 213 0.87 -11.25 13.99
CA MET A 213 1.62 -11.61 12.80
C MET A 213 2.50 -10.44 12.34
N PRO A 214 3.69 -10.69 11.78
CA PRO A 214 4.42 -9.65 11.05
C PRO A 214 3.56 -9.05 9.95
N PHE A 215 3.68 -7.74 9.71
CA PHE A 215 2.84 -7.03 8.74
C PHE A 215 2.95 -7.61 7.31
N CYS A 216 4.16 -8.04 6.91
CA CYS A 216 4.39 -8.73 5.65
C CYS A 216 3.53 -10.00 5.53
N ASP A 217 3.54 -10.83 6.56
CA ASP A 217 2.80 -12.10 6.59
C ASP A 217 1.30 -11.86 6.62
N PHE A 218 0.86 -10.82 7.35
CA PHE A 218 -0.55 -10.44 7.37
C PHE A 218 -1.05 -10.04 5.99
N LEU A 219 -0.33 -9.16 5.28
CA LEU A 219 -0.69 -8.77 3.91
C LEU A 219 -0.71 -9.96 2.97
N HIS A 220 0.31 -10.81 3.03
CA HIS A 220 0.42 -11.98 2.17
C HIS A 220 -0.73 -12.95 2.38
N GLN A 221 -1.01 -13.33 3.65
CA GLN A 221 -2.00 -14.36 3.98
C GLN A 221 -3.44 -13.83 3.88
N ASN A 222 -3.69 -12.56 4.22
CA ASN A 222 -5.04 -12.04 4.34
C ASN A 222 -5.47 -11.15 3.17
N ILE A 223 -4.53 -10.72 2.30
CA ILE A 223 -4.84 -9.88 1.15
C ILE A 223 -4.32 -10.53 -0.14
N PHE A 224 -3.00 -10.77 -0.27
CA PHE A 224 -2.43 -11.16 -1.56
C PHE A 224 -2.89 -12.56 -1.99
N ILE A 225 -2.82 -13.57 -1.11
CA ILE A 225 -3.29 -14.93 -1.42
C ILE A 225 -4.79 -14.95 -1.74
N PRO A 226 -5.68 -14.45 -0.86
CA PRO A 226 -7.12 -14.50 -1.11
C PRO A 226 -7.54 -13.79 -2.40
N LEU A 227 -6.81 -12.75 -2.77
CA LEU A 227 -7.07 -11.98 -3.98
C LEU A 227 -6.28 -12.48 -5.21
N GLY A 228 -5.51 -13.56 -5.10
CA GLY A 228 -4.69 -14.11 -6.19
C GLY A 228 -3.63 -13.12 -6.71
N MET A 229 -3.16 -12.20 -5.86
CA MET A 229 -2.15 -11.20 -6.17
C MET A 229 -0.74 -11.82 -6.07
N SER A 230 -0.46 -12.77 -6.95
CA SER A 230 0.73 -13.65 -6.87
C SER A 230 2.06 -12.94 -7.13
N ASP A 231 2.02 -11.80 -7.78
CA ASP A 231 3.21 -11.00 -8.09
C ASP A 231 3.37 -9.79 -7.15
N SER A 232 2.53 -9.68 -6.11
CA SER A 232 2.60 -8.61 -5.11
C SER A 232 3.35 -9.04 -3.85
N TRP A 233 4.16 -8.14 -3.30
CA TRP A 233 4.98 -8.40 -2.12
C TRP A 233 5.36 -7.12 -1.39
N LEU A 234 5.68 -7.23 -0.08
CA LEU A 234 6.18 -6.12 0.73
C LEU A 234 7.71 -6.13 0.75
N PHE A 235 8.33 -4.96 0.68
CA PHE A 235 9.78 -4.80 0.76
C PHE A 235 10.32 -5.30 2.10
N ASP A 236 11.34 -6.19 2.04
CA ASP A 236 12.11 -6.67 3.17
C ASP A 236 13.60 -6.61 2.81
N PRO A 237 14.39 -5.77 3.47
CA PRO A 237 15.81 -5.59 3.15
C PRO A 237 16.66 -6.85 3.38
N MET A 238 16.15 -7.83 4.13
CA MET A 238 16.86 -9.06 4.49
C MET A 238 16.55 -10.23 3.55
N SER A 239 15.57 -10.12 2.66
CA SER A 239 15.22 -11.20 1.75
C SER A 239 15.90 -11.06 0.37
N SER A 240 16.35 -12.18 -0.20
CA SER A 240 16.70 -12.25 -1.62
C SER A 240 15.44 -12.17 -2.47
N ARG A 241 15.33 -11.18 -3.36
CA ARG A 241 14.08 -10.90 -4.07
C ARG A 241 14.14 -11.08 -5.55
N PRO A 242 12.96 -11.35 -6.18
CA PRO A 242 12.83 -11.18 -7.61
C PRO A 242 13.23 -9.76 -7.97
N SER A 243 13.96 -9.61 -9.06
CA SER A 243 14.36 -8.32 -9.56
C SER A 243 13.11 -7.48 -9.87
N ALA A 244 12.87 -6.44 -9.07
CA ALA A 244 11.83 -5.44 -9.32
C ALA A 244 12.24 -4.48 -10.45
N THR A 245 11.27 -3.76 -11.00
CA THR A 245 11.55 -2.65 -11.90
C THR A 245 12.33 -1.58 -11.17
N LYS A 246 13.43 -1.13 -11.75
CA LYS A 246 14.27 -0.10 -11.16
C LYS A 246 13.67 1.28 -11.37
N GLY A 247 13.74 2.14 -10.35
CA GLY A 247 13.45 3.56 -10.44
C GLY A 247 14.65 4.33 -11.00
N TYR A 248 14.40 5.43 -11.70
CA TYR A 248 15.43 6.29 -12.27
C TYR A 248 15.11 7.77 -12.05
N LYS A 249 16.14 8.59 -11.87
CA LYS A 249 16.04 10.03 -11.72
C LYS A 249 16.67 10.78 -12.90
N GLY A 250 16.02 11.88 -13.27
CA GLY A 250 16.52 12.84 -14.24
C GLY A 250 16.64 12.29 -15.68
N SER A 251 17.08 13.17 -16.59
CA SER A 251 17.23 12.88 -18.02
C SER A 251 18.34 11.88 -18.36
N ARG A 252 19.27 11.65 -17.42
CA ARG A 252 20.39 10.71 -17.60
C ARG A 252 20.08 9.30 -17.11
N TRP A 253 18.85 9.02 -16.68
CA TRP A 253 18.41 7.72 -16.16
C TRP A 253 19.34 7.17 -15.07
N VAL A 254 19.69 8.02 -14.10
CA VAL A 254 20.45 7.58 -12.92
C VAL A 254 19.56 6.74 -12.04
N GLU A 255 19.98 5.52 -11.73
CA GLU A 255 19.22 4.59 -10.87
C GLU A 255 18.93 5.24 -9.51
N ASP A 256 17.67 5.23 -9.11
CA ASP A 256 17.25 5.70 -7.78
C ASP A 256 17.59 4.62 -6.75
N ALA A 257 18.63 4.90 -5.99
CA ALA A 257 19.12 3.95 -4.99
C ALA A 257 18.12 3.78 -3.84
N ILE A 258 18.05 2.55 -3.34
CA ILE A 258 17.35 2.23 -2.10
C ILE A 258 18.05 2.95 -0.93
N VAL A 259 17.27 3.59 -0.07
CA VAL A 259 17.76 4.37 1.07
C VAL A 259 17.32 3.76 2.40
N TYR A 260 17.96 4.17 3.49
CA TYR A 260 17.73 3.62 4.82
C TYR A 260 16.26 3.66 5.28
N THR A 261 15.46 4.64 4.82
CA THR A 261 14.04 4.73 5.13
C THR A 261 13.18 3.73 4.37
N ASP A 262 13.72 3.01 3.39
CA ASP A 262 12.95 2.02 2.63
C ASP A 262 12.67 0.73 3.42
N GLY A 263 13.34 0.54 4.56
CA GLY A 263 12.96 -0.50 5.52
C GLY A 263 11.67 -0.21 6.29
N ILE A 264 11.16 1.01 6.24
CA ILE A 264 9.85 1.40 6.79
C ILE A 264 8.73 0.93 5.86
N THR A 265 7.69 0.35 6.43
CA THR A 265 6.55 -0.23 5.72
C THR A 265 5.21 0.28 6.26
N GLY A 266 4.13 0.06 5.50
CA GLY A 266 2.79 0.53 5.82
C GLY A 266 2.42 1.82 5.11
N ASP A 267 3.30 2.81 5.09
CA ASP A 267 3.13 4.03 4.30
C ASP A 267 3.58 3.86 2.84
N LYS A 268 4.43 2.88 2.60
CA LYS A 268 5.03 2.47 1.32
C LYS A 268 5.55 1.03 1.42
N GLY A 269 6.29 0.58 0.43
CA GLY A 269 7.07 -0.66 0.47
C GLY A 269 6.42 -1.82 -0.27
N ILE A 270 5.17 -1.71 -0.74
CA ILE A 270 4.56 -2.73 -1.58
C ILE A 270 5.07 -2.60 -3.01
N TYR A 271 5.39 -3.74 -3.60
CA TYR A 271 5.66 -3.92 -5.02
C TYR A 271 4.53 -4.73 -5.64
N SER A 272 4.04 -4.31 -6.80
CA SER A 272 2.90 -4.94 -7.45
C SER A 272 2.95 -4.78 -8.96
N THR A 273 2.09 -5.51 -9.68
CA THR A 273 1.83 -5.37 -11.11
C THR A 273 0.50 -4.67 -11.35
N VAL A 274 0.26 -4.20 -12.57
CA VAL A 274 -1.05 -3.61 -12.94
C VAL A 274 -2.17 -4.62 -12.86
N GLN A 275 -1.89 -5.90 -13.11
CA GLN A 275 -2.88 -6.99 -12.99
C GLN A 275 -3.26 -7.25 -11.54
N ASP A 276 -2.29 -7.28 -10.61
CA ASP A 276 -2.59 -7.46 -9.20
C ASP A 276 -3.29 -6.23 -8.61
N LEU A 277 -2.89 -5.01 -9.02
CA LEU A 277 -3.61 -3.79 -8.63
C LEU A 277 -5.05 -3.77 -9.16
N TYR A 278 -5.29 -4.30 -10.36
CA TYR A 278 -6.65 -4.47 -10.87
C TYR A 278 -7.47 -5.44 -9.99
N LYS A 279 -6.88 -6.56 -9.54
CA LYS A 279 -7.54 -7.48 -8.61
C LYS A 279 -7.88 -6.79 -7.28
N TRP A 280 -6.97 -5.97 -6.77
CA TRP A 280 -7.20 -5.15 -5.57
C TRP A 280 -8.37 -4.18 -5.77
N ASP A 281 -8.38 -3.44 -6.88
CA ASP A 281 -9.47 -2.54 -7.25
C ASP A 281 -10.81 -3.27 -7.28
N GLN A 282 -10.90 -4.40 -7.98
CA GLN A 282 -12.13 -5.20 -8.05
C GLN A 282 -12.59 -5.72 -6.69
N ALA A 283 -11.67 -6.10 -5.82
CA ALA A 283 -12.00 -6.55 -4.46
C ALA A 283 -12.67 -5.45 -3.63
N LEU A 284 -12.27 -4.18 -3.82
CA LEU A 284 -12.87 -3.04 -3.13
C LEU A 284 -14.31 -2.73 -3.58
N TYR A 285 -14.73 -3.16 -4.77
CA TYR A 285 -16.11 -3.01 -5.24
C TYR A 285 -16.99 -4.24 -4.96
N SER A 286 -16.39 -5.39 -4.65
CA SER A 286 -17.13 -6.66 -4.56
C SER A 286 -18.06 -6.76 -3.34
N GLY A 287 -17.77 -6.04 -2.25
CA GLY A 287 -18.41 -6.21 -0.95
C GLY A 287 -18.21 -7.60 -0.31
N LYS A 288 -17.44 -8.48 -0.97
CA LYS A 288 -17.20 -9.86 -0.53
C LYS A 288 -15.92 -9.99 0.29
N PHE A 289 -14.90 -9.20 -0.05
CA PHE A 289 -13.61 -9.19 0.63
C PHE A 289 -13.67 -8.33 1.90
N ILE A 290 -14.12 -7.09 1.75
CA ILE A 290 -14.48 -6.20 2.87
C ILE A 290 -15.97 -5.89 2.70
N ARG A 291 -16.78 -6.11 3.73
CA ARG A 291 -18.23 -5.85 3.68
C ARG A 291 -18.52 -4.40 3.32
N SER A 292 -19.57 -4.18 2.55
CA SER A 292 -19.92 -2.86 2.01
C SER A 292 -20.10 -1.79 3.09
N GLU A 293 -20.64 -2.17 4.27
CA GLU A 293 -20.83 -1.26 5.41
C GLU A 293 -19.48 -0.78 5.97
N ILE A 294 -18.49 -1.69 6.06
CA ILE A 294 -17.14 -1.36 6.54
C ILE A 294 -16.40 -0.53 5.49
N LEU A 295 -16.50 -0.93 4.22
CA LEU A 295 -15.86 -0.22 3.12
C LEU A 295 -16.45 1.18 2.92
N GLY A 296 -17.77 1.34 3.13
CA GLY A 296 -18.46 2.63 3.10
C GLY A 296 -17.83 3.67 4.03
N LEU A 297 -17.29 3.24 5.17
CA LEU A 297 -16.56 4.14 6.08
C LEU A 297 -15.31 4.74 5.41
N ALA A 298 -14.62 3.97 4.57
CA ALA A 298 -13.42 4.44 3.87
C ALA A 298 -13.73 5.42 2.73
N PHE A 299 -14.90 5.29 2.09
CA PHE A 299 -15.31 6.15 0.97
C PHE A 299 -16.18 7.33 1.39
N THR A 300 -16.55 7.43 2.67
CA THR A 300 -17.25 8.60 3.21
C THR A 300 -16.24 9.68 3.58
N PRO A 301 -16.44 10.95 3.15
CA PRO A 301 -15.59 12.06 3.57
C PRO A 301 -15.54 12.19 5.09
N GLN A 302 -14.34 12.24 5.67
CA GLN A 302 -14.11 12.25 7.11
C GLN A 302 -13.52 13.58 7.62
N SER A 303 -13.15 14.50 6.73
CA SER A 303 -12.50 15.76 7.09
C SER A 303 -13.30 16.95 6.56
N PHE A 304 -13.97 17.67 7.46
CA PHE A 304 -14.83 18.82 7.17
C PHE A 304 -14.19 20.09 7.76
N GLU A 305 -13.16 20.61 7.12
CA GLU A 305 -12.42 21.74 7.70
C GLU A 305 -13.06 23.10 7.41
N LYS A 306 -13.65 23.29 6.23
CA LYS A 306 -14.32 24.53 5.83
C LYS A 306 -15.45 24.25 4.85
N PRO A 307 -16.57 25.00 4.91
CA PRO A 307 -17.60 24.97 3.88
C PRO A 307 -17.00 25.27 2.49
N GLY A 308 -17.31 24.45 1.50
CA GLY A 308 -16.82 24.62 0.13
C GLY A 308 -15.41 24.10 -0.17
N ASN A 309 -14.65 23.64 0.82
CA ASN A 309 -13.37 22.96 0.59
C ASN A 309 -13.61 21.47 0.24
N LYS A 310 -12.65 20.90 -0.51
CA LYS A 310 -12.65 19.44 -0.73
C LYS A 310 -12.49 18.73 0.61
N ASN A 311 -13.42 17.83 0.92
CA ASN A 311 -13.33 16.95 2.07
C ASN A 311 -12.51 15.72 1.69
N TYR A 312 -11.64 15.29 2.58
CA TYR A 312 -10.78 14.12 2.42
C TYR A 312 -11.12 13.03 3.44
#